data_d5c505c106c43ad4733d79618ad36cb0
#
_entry.id   d5c505c106c43ad4733d79618ad36cb0
#
_cell.length_a   1.000
_cell.length_b   1.000
_cell.length_c   1.000
_cell.angle_alpha   90.00
_cell.angle_beta   90.00
_cell.angle_gamma   90.00
#
_symmetry.space_group_name_H-M   'P 1'
#
loop_
_entity.id
_entity.type
_entity.pdbx_description
1 polymer ?
#
loop_
_entity_poly.entity_id
_entity_poly.type
_entity_poly.pdbx_seq_one_letter_code
_entity_poly.pdbx_strand_id
1 'polypeptide(L)'
;VEACCDSLETAREAQAAGAHRIELCGPGDGGSTPSHGLMARCRVAVSLPIHVMIRPHTSGFVYTSDDLDVMCEDIEQARTLGMNGVVVGPLQEDGRVHREALDRLVRAAYPLRVAFHRAFDRTPDAAAALRTLQQAGVDLILTSGHARTALEGAAVLRQLRAQAGASPVIL
;
A
#
# COMPACT_ATOMS: atom_id res chain seq x y z
N VAL A 1 -15.15 1.37 1.45
CA VAL A 1 -14.71 0.96 0.10
C VAL A 1 -13.52 1.82 -0.29
N GLU A 2 -12.42 1.19 -0.77
CA GLU A 2 -11.28 1.82 -1.39
C GLU A 2 -11.35 1.61 -2.89
N ALA A 3 -11.07 2.64 -3.67
CA ALA A 3 -11.01 2.59 -5.12
C ALA A 3 -9.55 2.78 -5.58
N CYS A 4 -9.05 1.86 -6.41
CA CYS A 4 -7.77 2.02 -7.08
C CYS A 4 -7.96 2.92 -8.31
N CYS A 5 -7.20 4.01 -8.40
CA CYS A 5 -7.29 5.03 -9.43
C CYS A 5 -5.90 5.32 -10.01
N ASP A 6 -5.81 5.52 -11.31
CA ASP A 6 -4.57 5.81 -12.03
C ASP A 6 -4.63 7.12 -12.83
N SER A 7 -5.73 7.85 -12.70
CA SER A 7 -5.95 9.11 -13.38
C SER A 7 -6.79 10.08 -12.55
N LEU A 8 -6.77 11.35 -12.93
CA LEU A 8 -7.62 12.37 -12.31
C LEU A 8 -9.12 12.10 -12.56
N GLU A 9 -9.45 11.54 -13.71
CA GLU A 9 -10.81 11.19 -14.09
C GLU A 9 -11.35 10.09 -13.18
N THR A 10 -10.64 8.94 -13.08
CA THR A 10 -11.05 7.83 -12.22
C THR A 10 -11.12 8.21 -10.74
N ALA A 11 -10.26 9.12 -10.27
CA ALA A 11 -10.32 9.64 -8.91
C ALA A 11 -11.62 10.45 -8.64
N ARG A 12 -12.05 11.27 -9.60
CA ARG A 12 -13.33 12.01 -9.52
C ARG A 12 -14.55 11.08 -9.57
N GLU A 13 -14.51 10.10 -10.47
CA GLU A 13 -15.58 9.09 -10.60
C GLU A 13 -15.70 8.28 -9.31
N ALA A 14 -14.59 7.83 -8.72
CA ALA A 14 -14.59 7.12 -7.45
C ALA A 14 -15.25 7.94 -6.34
N GLN A 15 -14.94 9.24 -6.24
CA GLN A 15 -15.58 10.13 -5.28
C GLN A 15 -17.09 10.28 -5.56
N ALA A 16 -17.48 10.50 -6.81
CA ALA A 16 -18.88 10.63 -7.19
C ALA A 16 -19.67 9.34 -6.93
N ALA A 17 -19.04 8.18 -7.09
CA ALA A 17 -19.61 6.85 -6.79
C ALA A 17 -19.66 6.52 -5.29
N GLY A 18 -19.19 7.38 -4.40
CA GLY A 18 -19.25 7.18 -2.95
C GLY A 18 -18.15 6.31 -2.37
N ALA A 19 -16.98 6.24 -3.00
CA ALA A 19 -15.80 5.63 -2.39
C ALA A 19 -15.45 6.35 -1.07
N HIS A 20 -14.83 5.61 -0.14
CA HIS A 20 -14.42 6.17 1.16
C HIS A 20 -12.94 6.58 1.17
N ARG A 21 -12.14 6.07 0.24
CA ARG A 21 -10.71 6.33 0.08
C ARG A 21 -10.28 5.98 -1.34
N ILE A 22 -9.19 6.60 -1.78
CA ILE A 22 -8.53 6.32 -3.04
C ILE A 22 -7.15 5.73 -2.76
N GLU A 23 -6.81 4.63 -3.45
CA GLU A 23 -5.45 4.21 -3.68
C GLU A 23 -5.01 4.79 -5.03
N LEU A 24 -4.08 5.74 -5.01
CA LEU A 24 -3.62 6.40 -6.23
C LEU A 24 -2.35 5.74 -6.74
N CYS A 25 -2.42 5.21 -7.96
CA CYS A 25 -1.35 4.48 -8.61
C CYS A 25 -0.88 5.20 -9.89
N GLY A 26 0.36 4.99 -10.26
CA GLY A 26 0.88 5.24 -11.59
C GLY A 26 0.62 4.05 -12.52
N PRO A 27 1.02 4.17 -13.79
CA PRO A 27 0.85 3.10 -14.78
C PRO A 27 1.71 1.87 -14.47
N GLY A 28 1.29 0.71 -15.00
CA GLY A 28 1.99 -0.56 -14.90
C GLY A 28 1.21 -1.61 -14.10
N ASP A 29 1.60 -2.87 -14.28
CA ASP A 29 0.95 -4.02 -13.64
C ASP A 29 1.04 -3.94 -12.11
N GLY A 30 -0.13 -3.91 -11.46
CA GLY A 30 -0.25 -3.77 -10.01
C GLY A 30 0.08 -2.38 -9.48
N GLY A 31 0.21 -1.39 -10.36
CA GLY A 31 0.50 0.00 -10.02
C GLY A 31 1.97 0.28 -9.73
N SER A 32 2.38 1.50 -9.98
CA SER A 32 3.69 2.08 -9.63
C SER A 32 3.48 3.42 -8.91
N THR A 33 4.55 4.08 -8.48
CA THR A 33 4.44 5.44 -7.93
C THR A 33 3.85 6.38 -8.98
N PRO A 34 2.75 7.10 -8.68
CA PRO A 34 2.19 8.08 -9.60
C PRO A 34 3.10 9.30 -9.71
N SER A 35 3.05 10.01 -10.85
CA SER A 35 3.82 11.23 -11.00
C SER A 35 3.41 12.30 -9.97
N HIS A 36 4.36 13.16 -9.59
CA HIS A 36 4.09 14.33 -8.74
C HIS A 36 2.90 15.17 -9.25
N GLY A 37 2.82 15.37 -10.58
CA GLY A 37 1.72 16.13 -11.20
C GLY A 37 0.36 15.46 -10.99
N LEU A 38 0.28 14.12 -11.12
CA LEU A 38 -0.96 13.40 -10.87
C LEU A 38 -1.35 13.48 -9.40
N MET A 39 -0.41 13.26 -8.48
CA MET A 39 -0.64 13.41 -7.03
C MET A 39 -1.20 14.81 -6.70
N ALA A 40 -0.50 15.88 -7.13
CA ALA A 40 -0.90 17.25 -6.85
C ALA A 40 -2.30 17.57 -7.40
N ARG A 41 -2.61 17.12 -8.62
CA ARG A 41 -3.92 17.38 -9.24
C ARG A 41 -5.04 16.59 -8.56
N CYS A 42 -4.80 15.35 -8.19
CA CYS A 42 -5.78 14.54 -7.46
C CYS A 42 -6.07 15.15 -6.09
N ARG A 43 -5.04 15.60 -5.34
CA ARG A 43 -5.26 16.21 -4.01
C ARG A 43 -6.15 17.43 -4.05
N VAL A 44 -6.04 18.25 -5.10
CA VAL A 44 -6.90 19.44 -5.27
C VAL A 44 -8.31 19.07 -5.73
N ALA A 45 -8.45 18.00 -6.52
CA ALA A 45 -9.71 17.67 -7.20
C ALA A 45 -10.68 16.85 -6.35
N VAL A 46 -10.19 16.11 -5.35
CA VAL A 46 -11.03 15.24 -4.50
C VAL A 46 -10.79 15.52 -3.04
N SER A 47 -11.84 15.36 -2.23
CA SER A 47 -11.80 15.53 -0.78
C SER A 47 -11.54 14.21 -0.02
N LEU A 48 -11.62 13.08 -0.71
CA LEU A 48 -11.38 11.76 -0.11
C LEU A 48 -9.95 11.63 0.42
N PRO A 49 -9.74 10.80 1.44
CA PRO A 49 -8.40 10.35 1.80
C PRO A 49 -7.72 9.68 0.59
N ILE A 50 -6.46 10.01 0.33
CA ILE A 50 -5.65 9.43 -0.74
C ILE A 50 -4.45 8.71 -0.12
N HIS A 51 -4.31 7.43 -0.42
CA HIS A 51 -3.10 6.65 -0.18
C HIS A 51 -2.35 6.49 -1.50
N VAL A 52 -1.06 6.80 -1.50
CA VAL A 52 -0.24 6.83 -2.72
C VAL A 52 0.58 5.54 -2.81
N MET A 53 0.51 4.86 -3.94
CA MET A 53 1.41 3.74 -4.23
C MET A 53 2.86 4.22 -4.29
N ILE A 54 3.73 3.60 -3.51
CA ILE A 54 5.17 3.85 -3.52
C ILE A 54 5.87 2.58 -3.99
N ARG A 55 6.11 2.52 -5.28
CA ARG A 55 6.67 1.38 -5.98
C ARG A 55 7.45 1.87 -7.21
N PRO A 56 8.79 1.94 -7.15
CA PRO A 56 9.62 2.57 -8.18
C PRO A 56 9.61 1.80 -9.50
N HIS A 57 9.36 0.47 -9.45
CA HIS A 57 9.31 -0.39 -10.64
C HIS A 57 8.32 -1.55 -10.45
N THR A 58 7.90 -2.16 -11.56
CA THR A 58 6.92 -3.27 -11.56
C THR A 58 7.57 -4.66 -11.65
N SER A 59 8.91 -4.76 -11.67
CA SER A 59 9.66 -6.01 -11.82
C SER A 59 9.60 -6.95 -10.60
N GLY A 60 9.01 -6.50 -9.48
CA GLY A 60 8.90 -7.30 -8.27
C GLY A 60 8.72 -6.46 -7.01
N PHE A 61 9.10 -7.05 -5.87
CA PHE A 61 8.99 -6.43 -4.55
C PHE A 61 10.29 -6.50 -3.75
N VAL A 62 11.37 -6.93 -4.39
CA VAL A 62 12.73 -6.91 -3.84
C VAL A 62 13.38 -5.61 -4.32
N TYR A 63 13.82 -4.80 -3.40
CA TYR A 63 14.34 -3.45 -3.67
C TYR A 63 15.80 -3.34 -3.29
N THR A 64 16.57 -2.65 -4.14
CA THR A 64 17.95 -2.25 -3.84
C THR A 64 17.98 -1.09 -2.84
N SER A 65 19.16 -0.73 -2.36
CA SER A 65 19.32 0.48 -1.53
C SER A 65 18.87 1.73 -2.26
N ASP A 66 19.22 1.85 -3.56
CA ASP A 66 18.86 3.01 -4.38
C ASP A 66 17.35 3.07 -4.61
N ASP A 67 16.67 1.92 -4.81
CA ASP A 67 15.20 1.89 -4.88
C ASP A 67 14.57 2.38 -3.58
N LEU A 68 15.13 1.98 -2.43
CA LEU A 68 14.63 2.43 -1.13
C LEU A 68 14.87 3.93 -0.91
N ASP A 69 15.95 4.50 -1.45
CA ASP A 69 16.19 5.95 -1.45
C ASP A 69 15.12 6.66 -2.28
N VAL A 70 14.86 6.20 -3.51
CA VAL A 70 13.78 6.72 -4.36
C VAL A 70 12.43 6.63 -3.67
N MET A 71 12.11 5.49 -3.04
CA MET A 71 10.86 5.32 -2.30
C MET A 71 10.72 6.31 -1.14
N CYS A 72 11.80 6.61 -0.42
CA CYS A 72 11.78 7.61 0.65
C CYS A 72 11.50 9.02 0.11
N GLU A 73 12.10 9.40 -1.02
CA GLU A 73 11.85 10.68 -1.69
C GLU A 73 10.39 10.78 -2.18
N ASP A 74 9.85 9.72 -2.77
CA ASP A 74 8.44 9.66 -3.19
C ASP A 74 7.48 9.80 -2.00
N ILE A 75 7.81 9.20 -0.85
CA ILE A 75 7.05 9.36 0.40
C ILE A 75 7.09 10.82 0.88
N GLU A 76 8.25 11.47 0.83
CA GLU A 76 8.38 12.89 1.20
C GLU A 76 7.51 13.77 0.28
N GLN A 77 7.49 13.51 -1.03
CA GLN A 77 6.63 14.21 -1.98
C GLN A 77 5.15 14.01 -1.63
N ALA A 78 4.73 12.78 -1.35
CA ALA A 78 3.36 12.48 -0.95
C ALA A 78 2.97 13.23 0.34
N ARG A 79 3.87 13.27 1.33
CA ARG A 79 3.67 14.00 2.59
C ARG A 79 3.52 15.51 2.36
N THR A 80 4.42 16.11 1.57
CA THR A 80 4.42 17.54 1.25
C THR A 80 3.14 17.96 0.52
N LEU A 81 2.61 17.09 -0.34
CA LEU A 81 1.34 17.33 -1.04
C LEU A 81 0.10 17.11 -0.16
N GLY A 82 0.24 16.72 1.11
CA GLY A 82 -0.86 16.51 2.03
C GLY A 82 -1.67 15.23 1.74
N MET A 83 -1.00 14.18 1.28
CA MET A 83 -1.62 12.86 1.17
C MET A 83 -1.91 12.27 2.55
N ASN A 84 -2.80 11.29 2.62
CA ASN A 84 -3.26 10.71 3.87
C ASN A 84 -2.52 9.42 4.24
N GLY A 85 -1.87 8.78 3.28
CA GLY A 85 -1.12 7.55 3.48
C GLY A 85 -0.31 7.16 2.27
N VAL A 86 0.48 6.11 2.45
CA VAL A 86 1.29 5.48 1.41
C VAL A 86 1.06 3.97 1.40
N VAL A 87 1.30 3.36 0.26
CA VAL A 87 1.14 1.91 0.04
C VAL A 87 2.47 1.34 -0.39
N VAL A 88 3.02 0.41 0.38
CA VAL A 88 4.35 -0.19 0.19
C VAL A 88 4.28 -1.71 0.31
N GLY A 89 5.37 -2.41 -0.03
CA GLY A 89 5.38 -3.87 0.11
C GLY A 89 6.76 -4.49 -0.16
N PRO A 90 7.82 -4.12 0.60
CA PRO A 90 9.14 -4.68 0.40
C PRO A 90 9.21 -6.14 0.87
N LEU A 91 9.72 -7.01 0.00
CA LEU A 91 10.00 -8.41 0.29
C LEU A 91 11.49 -8.69 0.15
N GLN A 92 11.93 -9.78 0.79
CA GLN A 92 13.23 -10.42 0.58
C GLN A 92 13.16 -11.39 -0.61
N GLU A 93 14.30 -11.86 -1.09
CA GLU A 93 14.37 -12.84 -2.19
C GLU A 93 13.63 -14.15 -1.88
N ASP A 94 13.55 -14.53 -0.60
CA ASP A 94 12.82 -15.71 -0.14
C ASP A 94 11.31 -15.47 0.04
N GLY A 95 10.82 -14.28 -0.33
CA GLY A 95 9.43 -13.87 -0.26
C GLY A 95 8.97 -13.39 1.12
N ARG A 96 9.79 -13.44 2.16
CA ARG A 96 9.42 -12.87 3.46
C ARG A 96 9.39 -11.36 3.42
N VAL A 97 8.64 -10.73 4.32
CA VAL A 97 8.64 -9.27 4.47
C VAL A 97 10.06 -8.79 4.83
N HIS A 98 10.58 -7.84 4.07
CA HIS A 98 11.89 -7.23 4.34
C HIS A 98 11.75 -6.23 5.49
N ARG A 99 11.93 -6.70 6.73
CA ARG A 99 11.68 -5.93 7.95
C ARG A 99 12.43 -4.61 8.00
N GLU A 100 13.73 -4.61 7.71
CA GLU A 100 14.56 -3.41 7.78
C GLU A 100 14.13 -2.34 6.76
N ALA A 101 13.87 -2.77 5.52
CA ALA A 101 13.33 -1.88 4.48
C ALA A 101 11.96 -1.32 4.89
N LEU A 102 11.08 -2.17 5.41
CA LEU A 102 9.76 -1.74 5.88
C LEU A 102 9.86 -0.72 7.01
N ASP A 103 10.70 -0.97 8.01
CA ASP A 103 10.91 -0.03 9.12
C ASP A 103 11.45 1.32 8.64
N ARG A 104 12.30 1.32 7.62
CA ARG A 104 12.80 2.55 6.98
C ARG A 104 11.65 3.34 6.33
N LEU A 105 10.81 2.67 5.53
CA LEU A 105 9.69 3.29 4.85
C LEU A 105 8.61 3.79 5.82
N VAL A 106 8.30 3.03 6.87
CA VAL A 106 7.35 3.44 7.92
C VAL A 106 7.84 4.70 8.64
N ARG A 107 9.15 4.76 8.98
CA ARG A 107 9.72 5.98 9.57
C ARG A 107 9.66 7.19 8.62
N ALA A 108 9.98 7.00 7.35
CA ALA A 108 9.88 8.07 6.34
C ALA A 108 8.44 8.56 6.16
N ALA A 109 7.47 7.66 6.26
CA ALA A 109 6.07 7.99 6.07
C ALA A 109 5.44 8.79 7.22
N TYR A 110 6.00 8.74 8.44
CA TYR A 110 5.39 9.43 9.58
C TYR A 110 5.12 10.92 9.30
N PRO A 111 3.90 11.46 9.57
CA PRO A 111 2.76 10.85 10.25
C PRO A 111 1.70 10.22 9.33
N LEU A 112 2.01 9.96 8.05
CA LEU A 112 1.08 9.33 7.11
C LEU A 112 0.77 7.89 7.54
N ARG A 113 -0.42 7.40 7.18
CA ARG A 113 -0.76 5.99 7.36
C ARG A 113 0.00 5.12 6.37
N VAL A 114 0.34 3.90 6.78
CA VAL A 114 1.05 2.95 5.92
C VAL A 114 0.17 1.73 5.65
N ALA A 115 -0.07 1.46 4.38
CA ALA A 115 -0.70 0.23 3.91
C ALA A 115 0.35 -0.71 3.30
N PHE A 116 0.20 -2.00 3.51
CA PHE A 116 0.99 -3.02 2.83
C PHE A 116 0.14 -3.66 1.73
N HIS A 117 0.62 -3.57 0.48
CA HIS A 117 -0.12 -4.02 -0.69
C HIS A 117 -0.09 -5.55 -0.88
N ARG A 118 -0.60 -6.03 -2.00
CA ARG A 118 -0.73 -7.46 -2.32
C ARG A 118 0.59 -8.24 -2.43
N ALA A 119 1.76 -7.63 -2.22
CA ALA A 119 2.98 -8.37 -1.92
C ALA A 119 2.80 -9.30 -0.72
N PHE A 120 1.86 -8.99 0.19
CA PHE A 120 1.46 -9.88 1.29
C PHE A 120 1.06 -11.27 0.78
N ASP A 121 0.33 -11.35 -0.33
CA ASP A 121 -0.13 -12.62 -0.92
C ASP A 121 1.01 -13.46 -1.55
N ARG A 122 2.24 -12.91 -1.62
CA ARG A 122 3.45 -13.59 -2.10
C ARG A 122 4.31 -14.12 -0.96
N THR A 123 3.99 -13.78 0.28
CA THR A 123 4.77 -14.26 1.44
C THR A 123 4.52 -15.76 1.66
N PRO A 124 5.53 -16.52 2.15
CA PRO A 124 5.38 -17.96 2.36
C PRO A 124 4.45 -18.32 3.55
N ASP A 125 4.28 -17.41 4.51
CA ASP A 125 3.49 -17.61 5.72
C ASP A 125 2.74 -16.33 6.08
N ALA A 126 1.43 -16.34 5.89
CA ALA A 126 0.55 -15.20 6.15
C ALA A 126 0.55 -14.77 7.62
N ALA A 127 0.60 -15.72 8.55
CA ALA A 127 0.59 -15.40 9.98
C ALA A 127 1.92 -14.77 10.45
N ALA A 128 3.05 -15.26 9.94
CA ALA A 128 4.35 -14.67 10.20
C ALA A 128 4.46 -13.26 9.59
N ALA A 129 3.99 -13.09 8.34
CA ALA A 129 3.94 -11.79 7.68
C ALA A 129 3.08 -10.80 8.48
N LEU A 130 1.88 -11.20 8.91
CA LEU A 130 1.00 -10.36 9.73
C LEU A 130 1.71 -9.87 11.00
N ARG A 131 2.36 -10.77 11.74
CA ARG A 131 3.13 -10.39 12.95
C ARG A 131 4.23 -9.38 12.66
N THR A 132 4.96 -9.57 11.55
CA THR A 132 6.01 -8.64 11.13
C THR A 132 5.44 -7.25 10.83
N LEU A 133 4.30 -7.17 10.13
CA LEU A 133 3.64 -5.91 9.79
C LEU A 133 3.07 -5.21 11.04
N GLN A 134 2.50 -5.96 11.97
CA GLN A 134 2.04 -5.43 13.27
C GLN A 134 3.17 -4.78 14.06
N GLN A 135 4.31 -5.49 14.17
CA GLN A 135 5.50 -4.99 14.86
C GLN A 135 6.14 -3.78 14.19
N ALA A 136 5.97 -3.64 12.88
CA ALA A 136 6.46 -2.48 12.12
C ALA A 136 5.52 -1.27 12.23
N GLY A 137 4.30 -1.44 12.75
CA GLY A 137 3.32 -0.36 12.85
C GLY A 137 2.56 -0.07 11.55
N VAL A 138 2.39 -1.06 10.69
CA VAL A 138 1.55 -0.95 9.49
C VAL A 138 0.09 -0.82 9.88
N ASP A 139 -0.64 0.11 9.26
CA ASP A 139 -2.05 0.40 9.56
C ASP A 139 -3.04 -0.50 8.82
N LEU A 140 -2.70 -0.89 7.58
CA LEU A 140 -3.61 -1.60 6.69
C LEU A 140 -2.86 -2.69 5.90
N ILE A 141 -3.55 -3.77 5.58
CA ILE A 141 -3.03 -4.84 4.70
C ILE A 141 -4.07 -5.12 3.61
N LEU A 142 -3.67 -4.95 2.35
CA LEU A 142 -4.46 -5.37 1.19
C LEU A 142 -4.09 -6.80 0.83
N THR A 143 -5.05 -7.72 0.91
CA THR A 143 -4.80 -9.14 0.66
C THR A 143 -6.04 -9.86 0.15
N SER A 144 -5.86 -10.86 -0.69
CA SER A 144 -6.90 -11.84 -1.04
C SER A 144 -6.83 -13.13 -0.22
N GLY A 145 -6.05 -13.12 0.88
CA GLY A 145 -5.89 -14.32 1.73
C GLY A 145 -5.03 -15.40 1.09
N HIS A 146 -3.93 -15.00 0.40
CA HIS A 146 -3.02 -15.91 -0.32
C HIS A 146 -3.71 -16.74 -1.42
N ALA A 147 -4.86 -16.27 -1.91
CA ALA A 147 -5.60 -16.89 -3.00
C ALA A 147 -5.70 -15.94 -4.19
N ARG A 148 -6.16 -16.45 -5.33
CA ARG A 148 -6.35 -15.65 -6.53
C ARG A 148 -7.41 -14.56 -6.33
N THR A 149 -8.47 -14.89 -5.60
CA THR A 149 -9.57 -13.97 -5.26
C THR A 149 -9.84 -13.97 -3.75
N ALA A 150 -10.42 -12.89 -3.24
CA ALA A 150 -10.81 -12.78 -1.83
C ALA A 150 -11.87 -13.83 -1.43
N LEU A 151 -12.73 -14.24 -2.37
CA LEU A 151 -13.71 -15.28 -2.13
C LEU A 151 -13.04 -16.64 -1.87
N GLU A 152 -12.06 -17.01 -2.70
CA GLU A 152 -11.27 -18.23 -2.51
C GLU A 152 -10.46 -18.19 -1.22
N GLY A 153 -9.92 -17.02 -0.84
CA GLY A 153 -9.14 -16.78 0.38
C GLY A 153 -9.96 -16.50 1.65
N ALA A 154 -11.29 -16.56 1.59
CA ALA A 154 -12.17 -16.12 2.67
C ALA A 154 -11.87 -16.75 4.04
N ALA A 155 -11.42 -18.01 4.08
CA ALA A 155 -11.04 -18.68 5.32
C ALA A 155 -9.80 -18.04 5.95
N VAL A 156 -8.77 -17.79 5.14
CA VAL A 156 -7.53 -17.14 5.57
C VAL A 156 -7.80 -15.70 5.99
N LEU A 157 -8.60 -14.94 5.23
CA LEU A 157 -9.00 -13.58 5.58
C LEU A 157 -9.68 -13.50 6.95
N ARG A 158 -10.57 -14.45 7.27
CA ARG A 158 -11.19 -14.52 8.62
C ARG A 158 -10.15 -14.79 9.71
N GLN A 159 -9.19 -15.69 9.47
CA GLN A 159 -8.11 -15.97 10.42
C GLN A 159 -7.20 -14.75 10.62
N LEU A 160 -6.77 -14.09 9.53
CA LEU A 160 -5.95 -12.88 9.58
C LEU A 160 -6.66 -11.78 10.35
N ARG A 161 -7.95 -11.55 10.09
CA ARG A 161 -8.74 -10.53 10.79
C ARG A 161 -8.84 -10.83 12.29
N ALA A 162 -9.06 -12.08 12.67
CA ALA A 162 -9.10 -12.49 14.07
C ALA A 162 -7.75 -12.28 14.78
N GLN A 163 -6.63 -12.57 14.09
CA GLN A 163 -5.28 -12.40 14.63
C GLN A 163 -4.85 -10.93 14.66
N ALA A 164 -5.25 -10.12 13.68
CA ALA A 164 -4.92 -8.71 13.59
C ALA A 164 -5.57 -7.88 14.71
N GLY A 165 -6.75 -8.30 15.20
CA GLY A 165 -7.49 -7.54 16.19
C GLY A 165 -7.89 -6.16 15.65
N ALA A 166 -7.47 -5.10 16.35
CA ALA A 166 -7.77 -3.71 15.96
C ALA A 166 -6.83 -3.17 14.88
N SER A 167 -5.61 -3.67 14.77
CA SER A 167 -4.59 -3.21 13.80
C SER A 167 -3.62 -4.34 13.44
N PRO A 168 -3.20 -4.41 12.17
CA PRO A 168 -3.67 -3.64 11.01
C PRO A 168 -5.10 -4.01 10.57
N VAL A 169 -5.75 -3.09 9.86
CA VAL A 169 -7.03 -3.38 9.20
C VAL A 169 -6.78 -4.24 7.97
N ILE A 170 -7.49 -5.34 7.85
CA ILE A 170 -7.45 -6.22 6.66
C ILE A 170 -8.47 -5.70 5.64
N LEU A 171 -7.99 -5.40 4.41
CA LEU A 171 -8.75 -4.89 3.28
C LEU A 171 -8.94 -5.96 2.20
#